data_2c432d48a09de10db9af9e98864b149a
#
_entry.id   2c432d48a09de10db9af9e98864b149a
#
_cell.length_a   1.000
_cell.length_b   1.000
_cell.length_c   1.000
_cell.angle_alpha   90.00
_cell.angle_beta   90.00
_cell.angle_gamma   90.00
#
_symmetry.space_group_name_H-M   'P 1'
#
loop_
_entity.id
_entity.type
_entity.pdbx_description
1 polymer ?
#
loop_
_entity_poly.entity_id
_entity_poly.type
_entity_poly.pdbx_seq_one_letter_code
_entity_poly.pdbx_strand_id
1 'polypeptide(L)'
;MWDAAGIMKEYGCSDDGFIDFRAWLIAQGREVYFAALADPDSLADVVPYGDCCFEQLSYVGDYAYEQLTGKSAYDQTDWSAYEALLMKLEQDIVYKGGIEFPREGADLKKYLPRLCAKHPEWDGQTRWNPQLKEIRDLIHAGKDYDRRQTSNKKKRSRGGEAR
;
A
#
# COMPACT_ATOMS: atom_id res chain seq x y z
N MET A 1 4.74 -7.11 11.64
CA MET A 1 4.13 -7.29 10.28
C MET A 1 4.39 -6.08 9.36
N TRP A 2 4.15 -4.84 9.80
CA TRP A 2 4.43 -3.65 8.97
C TRP A 2 5.88 -3.58 8.48
N ASP A 3 6.83 -3.73 9.39
CA ASP A 3 8.25 -3.73 9.04
C ASP A 3 8.62 -4.88 8.09
N ALA A 4 8.01 -6.07 8.30
CA ALA A 4 8.20 -7.19 7.38
C ALA A 4 7.70 -6.86 5.97
N ALA A 5 6.54 -6.20 5.85
CA ALA A 5 6.06 -5.71 4.57
C ALA A 5 7.03 -4.72 3.93
N GLY A 6 7.57 -3.78 4.72
CA GLY A 6 8.55 -2.79 4.25
C GLY A 6 9.83 -3.43 3.72
N ILE A 7 10.34 -4.46 4.40
CA ILE A 7 11.52 -5.22 3.98
C ILE A 7 11.23 -5.97 2.67
N MET A 8 10.13 -6.72 2.61
CA MET A 8 9.78 -7.52 1.43
C MET A 8 9.52 -6.68 0.19
N LYS A 9 9.01 -5.46 0.37
CA LYS A 9 8.81 -4.49 -0.72
C LYS A 9 10.07 -3.73 -1.09
N GLU A 10 11.15 -3.84 -0.30
CA GLU A 10 12.47 -3.22 -0.51
C GLU A 10 12.49 -1.67 -0.51
N TYR A 11 11.35 -1.01 -0.41
CA TYR A 11 11.23 0.46 -0.39
C TYR A 11 10.38 1.00 0.76
N GLY A 12 10.02 0.14 1.70
CA GLY A 12 9.17 0.49 2.83
C GLY A 12 7.69 0.24 2.56
N CYS A 13 6.86 0.66 3.49
CA CYS A 13 5.43 0.43 3.44
C CYS A 13 4.67 1.68 3.90
N SER A 14 3.80 2.20 3.06
CA SER A 14 2.79 3.21 3.40
C SER A 14 1.53 2.52 3.95
N ASP A 15 0.57 3.31 4.43
CA ASP A 15 -0.72 2.81 4.91
C ASP A 15 -1.45 2.02 3.82
N ASP A 16 -1.59 2.61 2.63
CA ASP A 16 -2.20 1.95 1.48
C ASP A 16 -1.40 0.72 1.05
N GLY A 17 -0.06 0.86 0.97
CA GLY A 17 0.81 -0.25 0.64
C GLY A 17 0.74 -1.41 1.64
N PHE A 18 0.39 -1.14 2.90
CA PHE A 18 0.15 -2.19 3.89
C PHE A 18 -1.20 -2.88 3.71
N ILE A 19 -2.23 -2.16 3.27
CA ILE A 19 -3.52 -2.75 2.89
C ILE A 19 -3.31 -3.76 1.75
N ASP A 20 -2.60 -3.35 0.71
CA ASP A 20 -2.29 -4.20 -0.45
C ASP A 20 -1.41 -5.39 -0.08
N PHE A 21 -0.44 -5.19 0.81
CA PHE A 21 0.38 -6.28 1.34
C PHE A 21 -0.45 -7.30 2.13
N ARG A 22 -1.42 -6.87 2.93
CA ARG A 22 -2.32 -7.79 3.65
C ARG A 22 -3.16 -8.61 2.68
N ALA A 23 -3.66 -8.00 1.62
CA ALA A 23 -4.39 -8.69 0.56
C ALA A 23 -3.50 -9.72 -0.15
N TRP A 24 -2.24 -9.34 -0.47
CA TRP A 24 -1.24 -10.26 -1.00
C TRP A 24 -0.97 -11.43 -0.03
N LEU A 25 -0.82 -11.15 1.27
CA LEU A 25 -0.56 -12.17 2.29
C LEU A 25 -1.72 -13.17 2.41
N ILE A 26 -2.96 -12.71 2.34
CA ILE A 26 -4.16 -13.56 2.31
C ILE A 26 -4.11 -14.49 1.09
N ALA A 27 -3.70 -13.99 -0.06
CA ALA A 27 -3.59 -14.75 -1.31
C ALA A 27 -2.48 -15.82 -1.28
N GLN A 28 -1.51 -15.75 -0.34
CA GLN A 28 -0.51 -16.81 -0.15
C GLN A 28 -1.11 -18.08 0.47
N GLY A 29 -2.35 -18.01 0.95
CA GLY A 29 -3.06 -19.12 1.56
C GLY A 29 -2.91 -19.19 3.08
N ARG A 30 -3.72 -20.07 3.65
CA ARG A 30 -3.95 -20.16 5.09
C ARG A 30 -2.68 -20.39 5.90
N GLU A 31 -1.82 -21.30 5.46
CA GLU A 31 -0.64 -21.72 6.23
C GLU A 31 0.36 -20.55 6.33
N VAL A 32 0.67 -19.91 5.21
CA VAL A 32 1.56 -18.75 5.16
C VAL A 32 0.99 -17.58 5.98
N TYR A 33 -0.31 -17.32 5.82
CA TYR A 33 -0.99 -16.25 6.54
C TYR A 33 -0.87 -16.40 8.07
N PHE A 34 -1.21 -17.56 8.60
CA PHE A 34 -1.17 -17.79 10.05
C PHE A 34 0.26 -17.91 10.59
N ALA A 35 1.19 -18.48 9.83
CA ALA A 35 2.60 -18.48 10.20
C ALA A 35 3.13 -17.05 10.33
N ALA A 36 2.84 -16.17 9.38
CA ALA A 36 3.25 -14.77 9.40
C ALA A 36 2.58 -13.96 10.54
N LEU A 37 1.33 -14.27 10.89
CA LEU A 37 0.69 -13.64 12.06
C LEU A 37 1.35 -14.05 13.38
N ALA A 38 1.79 -15.31 13.48
CA ALA A 38 2.49 -15.80 14.67
C ALA A 38 3.92 -15.26 14.77
N ASP A 39 4.64 -15.29 13.64
CA ASP A 39 6.02 -14.80 13.51
C ASP A 39 6.22 -14.16 12.12
N PRO A 40 6.25 -12.84 12.01
CA PRO A 40 6.47 -12.15 10.74
C PRO A 40 7.78 -12.50 10.04
N ASP A 41 8.82 -12.97 10.78
CA ASP A 41 10.10 -13.38 10.21
C ASP A 41 10.00 -14.69 9.40
N SER A 42 8.90 -15.46 9.59
CA SER A 42 8.59 -16.64 8.77
C SER A 42 8.41 -16.32 7.29
N LEU A 43 8.09 -15.07 6.95
CA LEU A 43 7.98 -14.59 5.57
C LEU A 43 9.31 -14.68 4.80
N ALA A 44 10.44 -14.85 5.50
CA ALA A 44 11.72 -15.13 4.88
C ALA A 44 11.71 -16.44 4.06
N ASP A 45 10.82 -17.39 4.35
CA ASP A 45 10.70 -18.65 3.61
C ASP A 45 9.77 -18.53 2.39
N VAL A 46 9.01 -17.46 2.30
CA VAL A 46 8.09 -17.23 1.18
C VAL A 46 8.86 -16.67 -0.01
N VAL A 47 8.60 -17.23 -1.18
CA VAL A 47 9.10 -16.66 -2.45
C VAL A 47 8.05 -15.65 -2.92
N PRO A 48 8.33 -14.35 -2.81
CA PRO A 48 7.39 -13.34 -3.24
C PRO A 48 7.25 -13.36 -4.76
N TYR A 49 6.04 -13.13 -5.25
CA TYR A 49 5.83 -12.77 -6.65
C TYR A 49 5.34 -11.33 -6.73
N GLY A 50 5.74 -10.63 -7.78
CA GLY A 50 5.46 -9.21 -7.91
C GLY A 50 6.14 -8.38 -6.82
N ASP A 51 5.52 -7.27 -6.45
CA ASP A 51 5.97 -6.32 -5.44
C ASP A 51 5.31 -6.52 -4.06
N CYS A 52 4.81 -7.72 -3.80
CA CYS A 52 4.04 -8.05 -2.59
C CYS A 52 2.79 -7.17 -2.40
N CYS A 53 2.14 -6.78 -3.49
CA CYS A 53 0.89 -6.03 -3.52
C CYS A 53 -0.20 -6.82 -4.26
N PHE A 54 -1.43 -6.81 -3.74
CA PHE A 54 -2.57 -7.42 -4.42
C PHE A 54 -3.85 -6.62 -4.17
N GLU A 55 -3.86 -5.36 -4.57
CA GLU A 55 -5.00 -4.45 -4.44
C GLU A 55 -6.28 -5.04 -5.00
N GLN A 56 -6.20 -5.72 -6.15
CA GLN A 56 -7.35 -6.31 -6.85
C GLN A 56 -8.13 -7.31 -5.99
N LEU A 57 -7.51 -7.95 -5.01
CA LEU A 57 -8.20 -8.86 -4.10
C LEU A 57 -9.29 -8.14 -3.31
N SER A 58 -9.10 -6.86 -3.00
CA SER A 58 -10.06 -6.04 -2.26
C SER A 58 -11.35 -5.79 -3.04
N TYR A 59 -11.30 -5.88 -4.36
CA TYR A 59 -12.44 -5.62 -5.25
C TYR A 59 -13.14 -6.87 -5.79
N VAL A 60 -12.67 -8.08 -5.41
CA VAL A 60 -13.23 -9.34 -5.95
C VAL A 60 -14.72 -9.48 -5.66
N GLY A 61 -15.16 -9.07 -4.45
CA GLY A 61 -16.57 -9.10 -4.06
C GLY A 61 -17.43 -8.18 -4.92
N ASP A 62 -16.94 -6.98 -5.18
CA ASP A 62 -17.65 -5.97 -5.98
C ASP A 62 -17.77 -6.43 -7.43
N TYR A 63 -16.70 -6.92 -8.02
CA TYR A 63 -16.72 -7.49 -9.39
C TYR A 63 -17.66 -8.69 -9.50
N ALA A 64 -17.65 -9.59 -8.53
CA ALA A 64 -18.56 -10.75 -8.52
C ALA A 64 -20.02 -10.30 -8.43
N TYR A 65 -20.34 -9.33 -7.58
CA TYR A 65 -21.68 -8.77 -7.46
C TYR A 65 -22.14 -8.09 -8.75
N GLU A 66 -21.29 -7.29 -9.36
CA GLU A 66 -21.57 -6.60 -10.62
C GLU A 66 -21.81 -7.61 -11.75
N GLN A 67 -20.99 -8.65 -11.85
CA GLN A 67 -21.16 -9.71 -12.85
C GLN A 67 -22.48 -10.47 -12.69
N LEU A 68 -22.91 -10.71 -11.45
CA LEU A 68 -24.13 -11.48 -11.17
C LEU A 68 -25.41 -10.64 -11.28
N THR A 69 -25.34 -9.35 -11.00
CA THR A 69 -26.56 -8.51 -10.87
C THR A 69 -26.66 -7.40 -11.89
N GLY A 70 -25.57 -7.06 -12.57
CA GLY A 70 -25.47 -5.89 -13.43
C GLY A 70 -25.51 -4.56 -12.70
N LYS A 71 -25.31 -4.55 -11.36
CA LYS A 71 -25.36 -3.37 -10.51
C LYS A 71 -24.07 -3.18 -9.76
N SER A 72 -23.68 -1.93 -9.50
CA SER A 72 -22.55 -1.61 -8.61
C SER A 72 -22.85 -2.06 -7.18
N ALA A 73 -21.93 -2.80 -6.56
CA ALA A 73 -22.04 -3.16 -5.15
C ALA A 73 -22.05 -1.92 -4.26
N TYR A 74 -21.24 -0.93 -4.58
CA TYR A 74 -21.14 0.33 -3.85
C TYR A 74 -22.48 1.07 -3.75
N ASP A 75 -23.24 1.13 -4.86
CA ASP A 75 -24.54 1.80 -4.91
C ASP A 75 -25.65 1.04 -4.16
N GLN A 76 -25.43 -0.26 -3.91
CA GLN A 76 -26.39 -1.13 -3.23
C GLN A 76 -26.00 -1.42 -1.78
N THR A 77 -24.87 -0.92 -1.31
CA THR A 77 -24.39 -1.16 0.06
C THR A 77 -25.25 -0.39 1.06
N ASP A 78 -25.80 -1.12 2.05
CA ASP A 78 -26.37 -0.52 3.25
C ASP A 78 -25.25 -0.08 4.18
N TRP A 79 -24.87 1.17 4.08
CA TRP A 79 -23.77 1.75 4.86
C TRP A 79 -24.00 1.70 6.37
N SER A 80 -25.27 1.80 6.83
CA SER A 80 -25.59 1.70 8.24
C SER A 80 -25.38 0.30 8.78
N ALA A 81 -25.77 -0.72 8.00
CA ALA A 81 -25.50 -2.13 8.34
C ALA A 81 -23.99 -2.43 8.29
N TYR A 82 -23.25 -1.84 7.34
CA TYR A 82 -21.80 -1.97 7.24
C TYR A 82 -21.09 -1.38 8.46
N GLU A 83 -21.43 -0.16 8.88
CA GLU A 83 -20.88 0.47 10.08
C GLU A 83 -21.17 -0.35 11.34
N ALA A 84 -22.41 -0.84 11.49
CA ALA A 84 -22.76 -1.70 12.62
C ALA A 84 -21.93 -3.00 12.64
N LEU A 85 -21.65 -3.59 11.47
CA LEU A 85 -20.79 -4.76 11.36
C LEU A 85 -19.32 -4.42 11.74
N LEU A 86 -18.80 -3.29 11.29
CA LEU A 86 -17.44 -2.85 11.67
C LEU A 86 -17.32 -2.68 13.19
N MET A 87 -18.26 -1.99 13.82
CA MET A 87 -18.28 -1.81 15.28
C MET A 87 -18.31 -3.15 16.02
N LYS A 88 -19.06 -4.13 15.50
CA LYS A 88 -19.08 -5.47 16.08
C LYS A 88 -17.76 -6.20 15.91
N LEU A 89 -17.14 -6.13 14.73
CA LEU A 89 -15.84 -6.75 14.45
C LEU A 89 -14.72 -6.12 15.29
N GLU A 90 -14.77 -4.81 15.53
CA GLU A 90 -13.81 -4.13 16.41
C GLU A 90 -13.84 -4.64 17.85
N GLN A 91 -15.01 -5.05 18.37
CA GLN A 91 -15.13 -5.62 19.70
C GLN A 91 -14.43 -6.99 19.83
N ASP A 92 -14.31 -7.71 18.72
CA ASP A 92 -13.64 -9.01 18.67
C ASP A 92 -12.12 -8.91 18.51
N ILE A 93 -11.59 -7.68 18.27
CA ILE A 93 -10.16 -7.46 18.10
C ILE A 93 -9.48 -7.46 19.47
N VAL A 94 -8.63 -8.45 19.70
CA VAL A 94 -7.76 -8.52 20.87
C VAL A 94 -6.42 -7.84 20.56
N TYR A 95 -6.22 -6.65 21.08
CA TYR A 95 -4.93 -5.97 20.98
C TYR A 95 -3.93 -6.60 21.95
N LYS A 96 -2.83 -7.13 21.41
CA LYS A 96 -1.74 -7.64 22.25
C LYS A 96 -1.01 -6.47 22.89
N GLY A 97 -1.09 -6.36 24.22
CA GLY A 97 -0.36 -5.34 24.99
C GLY A 97 1.15 -5.57 24.95
N GLY A 98 1.91 -4.50 25.20
CA GLY A 98 3.37 -4.56 25.33
C GLY A 98 4.13 -4.80 24.02
N ILE A 99 3.48 -4.55 22.86
CA ILE A 99 4.18 -4.57 21.58
C ILE A 99 5.00 -3.28 21.46
N GLU A 100 6.31 -3.43 21.44
CA GLU A 100 7.24 -2.36 21.08
C GLU A 100 7.57 -2.50 19.60
N PHE A 101 7.39 -1.40 18.87
CA PHE A 101 7.80 -1.35 17.46
C PHE A 101 9.23 -0.84 17.38
N PRO A 102 10.11 -1.45 16.58
CA PRO A 102 11.43 -0.90 16.34
C PRO A 102 11.27 0.47 15.66
N ARG A 103 11.91 1.47 16.23
CA ARG A 103 11.88 2.85 15.73
C ARG A 103 13.02 3.16 14.78
N GLU A 104 14.04 2.31 14.77
CA GLU A 104 15.25 2.47 13.96
C GLU A 104 15.58 1.17 13.22
N GLY A 105 16.13 1.29 12.02
CA GLY A 105 16.47 0.16 11.16
C GLY A 105 17.45 -0.84 11.80
N ALA A 106 18.29 -0.38 12.75
CA ALA A 106 19.22 -1.25 13.47
C ALA A 106 18.49 -2.29 14.36
N ASP A 107 17.31 -1.93 14.88
CA ASP A 107 16.52 -2.84 15.73
C ASP A 107 15.77 -3.90 14.93
N LEU A 108 15.52 -3.67 13.62
CA LEU A 108 14.84 -4.63 12.76
C LEU A 108 15.58 -5.96 12.70
N LYS A 109 16.91 -5.96 12.68
CA LYS A 109 17.73 -7.19 12.68
C LYS A 109 17.52 -8.06 13.92
N LYS A 110 17.06 -7.46 15.02
CA LYS A 110 16.72 -8.17 16.25
C LYS A 110 15.39 -8.89 16.16
N TYR A 111 14.40 -8.25 15.51
CA TYR A 111 13.02 -8.75 15.43
C TYR A 111 12.73 -9.55 14.16
N LEU A 112 13.44 -9.25 13.07
CA LEU A 112 13.26 -9.85 11.74
C LEU A 112 14.62 -10.28 11.15
N PRO A 113 15.40 -11.12 11.87
CA PRO A 113 16.77 -11.44 11.48
C PRO A 113 16.88 -12.16 10.14
N ARG A 114 15.93 -13.05 9.82
CA ARG A 114 15.94 -13.84 8.58
C ARG A 114 15.54 -13.00 7.37
N LEU A 115 14.50 -12.16 7.52
CA LEU A 115 14.10 -11.21 6.49
C LEU A 115 15.22 -10.21 6.20
N CYS A 116 15.83 -9.62 7.24
CA CYS A 116 16.95 -8.69 7.06
C CYS A 116 18.17 -9.37 6.41
N ALA A 117 18.42 -10.64 6.70
CA ALA A 117 19.51 -11.39 6.05
C ALA A 117 19.22 -11.66 4.56
N LYS A 118 17.94 -11.88 4.20
CA LYS A 118 17.51 -12.11 2.83
C LYS A 118 17.48 -10.82 1.99
N HIS A 119 17.26 -9.68 2.64
CA HIS A 119 17.17 -8.35 2.01
C HIS A 119 18.23 -7.40 2.60
N PRO A 120 19.54 -7.65 2.35
CA PRO A 120 20.62 -6.91 2.98
C PRO A 120 20.71 -5.44 2.57
N GLU A 121 20.13 -5.09 1.41
CA GLU A 121 20.09 -3.72 0.88
C GLU A 121 19.07 -2.84 1.61
N TRP A 122 18.18 -3.43 2.41
CA TRP A 122 17.20 -2.70 3.18
C TRP A 122 17.82 -2.01 4.40
N ASP A 123 17.79 -0.70 4.42
CA ASP A 123 18.37 0.14 5.48
C ASP A 123 17.36 0.63 6.54
N GLY A 124 16.13 0.12 6.48
CA GLY A 124 15.06 0.50 7.43
C GLY A 124 14.33 1.78 7.08
N GLN A 125 14.64 2.42 5.96
CA GLN A 125 13.97 3.66 5.56
C GLN A 125 12.90 3.40 4.50
N THR A 126 11.73 4.01 4.71
CA THR A 126 10.70 4.03 3.67
C THR A 126 11.16 4.92 2.53
N ARG A 127 11.25 4.35 1.34
CA ARG A 127 11.60 5.06 0.12
C ARG A 127 10.48 4.92 -0.90
N TRP A 128 10.41 5.89 -1.80
CA TRP A 128 9.54 5.74 -2.96
C TRP A 128 10.07 4.62 -3.86
N ASN A 129 9.16 3.75 -4.30
CA ASN A 129 9.48 2.75 -5.32
C ASN A 129 10.19 3.46 -6.50
N PRO A 130 11.37 2.99 -6.92
CA PRO A 130 12.12 3.59 -8.03
C PRO A 130 11.28 3.75 -9.30
N GLN A 131 10.42 2.79 -9.62
CA GLN A 131 9.50 2.85 -10.77
C GLN A 131 8.48 4.00 -10.62
N LEU A 132 7.97 4.23 -9.41
CA LEU A 132 7.08 5.35 -9.12
C LEU A 132 7.82 6.70 -9.12
N LYS A 133 9.12 6.70 -8.86
CA LYS A 133 9.93 7.91 -8.97
C LYS A 133 9.96 8.43 -10.41
N GLU A 134 10.21 7.56 -11.38
CA GLU A 134 10.19 7.95 -12.80
C GLU A 134 8.82 8.50 -13.21
N ILE A 135 7.75 7.84 -12.83
CA ILE A 135 6.37 8.29 -13.10
C ILE A 135 6.12 9.65 -12.43
N ARG A 136 6.52 9.82 -11.17
CA ARG A 136 6.39 11.09 -10.46
C ARG A 136 7.17 12.21 -11.14
N ASP A 137 8.38 11.95 -11.56
CA ASP A 137 9.24 12.93 -12.24
C ASP A 137 8.62 13.32 -13.59
N LEU A 138 8.01 12.38 -14.32
CA LEU A 138 7.23 12.65 -15.53
C LEU A 138 5.98 13.50 -15.25
N ILE A 139 5.25 13.22 -14.18
CA ILE A 139 4.08 14.01 -13.76
C ILE A 139 4.49 15.45 -13.39
N HIS A 140 5.59 15.60 -12.65
CA HIS A 140 6.12 16.93 -12.30
C HIS A 140 6.57 17.69 -13.54
N ALA A 141 7.28 17.05 -14.46
CA ALA A 141 7.67 17.66 -15.74
C ALA A 141 6.46 18.09 -16.57
N GLY A 142 5.39 17.27 -16.62
CA GLY A 142 4.13 17.61 -17.28
C GLY A 142 3.43 18.82 -16.64
N LYS A 143 3.35 18.88 -15.32
CA LYS A 143 2.77 20.03 -14.60
C LYS A 143 3.56 21.33 -14.82
N ASP A 144 4.88 21.26 -14.90
CA ASP A 144 5.71 22.41 -15.19
C ASP A 144 5.56 22.89 -16.63
N TYR A 145 5.39 21.97 -17.58
CA TYR A 145 5.06 22.28 -18.96
C TYR A 145 3.74 23.04 -19.06
N ASP A 146 2.68 22.56 -18.41
CA ASP A 146 1.36 23.20 -18.42
C ASP A 146 1.38 24.58 -17.77
N ARG A 147 2.13 24.76 -16.66
CA ARG A 147 2.33 26.08 -16.04
C ARG A 147 3.03 27.07 -16.97
N ARG A 148 4.02 26.64 -17.74
CA ARG A 148 4.72 27.47 -18.72
C ARG A 148 3.80 27.88 -19.87
N GLN A 149 2.96 26.95 -20.36
CA GLN A 149 1.99 27.22 -21.44
C GLN A 149 0.92 28.23 -21.00
N THR A 150 0.36 28.09 -19.80
CA THR A 150 -0.63 29.02 -19.23
C THR A 150 -0.03 30.42 -18.98
N SER A 151 1.22 30.49 -18.52
CA SER A 151 1.93 31.76 -18.34
C SER A 151 2.19 32.48 -19.67
N ASN A 152 2.55 31.73 -20.70
CA ASN A 152 2.80 32.29 -22.05
C ASN A 152 1.49 32.75 -22.72
N LYS A 153 0.36 32.05 -22.51
CA LYS A 153 -0.96 32.50 -22.97
C LYS A 153 -1.37 33.81 -22.29
N LYS A 154 -1.15 33.98 -20.97
CA LYS A 154 -1.45 35.22 -20.24
C LYS A 154 -0.56 36.39 -20.67
N LYS A 155 0.69 36.16 -21.04
CA LYS A 155 1.57 37.21 -21.56
C LYS A 155 1.15 37.67 -22.97
N ARG A 156 0.70 36.75 -23.82
CA ARG A 156 0.18 37.07 -25.18
C ARG A 156 -1.12 37.84 -25.14
N SER A 157 -2.05 37.53 -24.23
CA SER A 157 -3.32 38.26 -24.09
C SER A 157 -3.13 39.69 -23.53
N ARG A 158 -2.13 39.93 -22.69
CA ARG A 158 -1.81 41.29 -22.17
C ARG A 158 -1.00 42.17 -23.13
N GLY A 159 -0.34 41.57 -24.11
CA GLY A 159 0.42 42.32 -25.13
C GLY A 159 -0.41 42.67 -26.36
N GLY A 160 -1.68 42.29 -26.44
CA GLY A 160 -2.60 42.56 -27.57
C GLY A 160 -3.50 43.79 -27.38
N GLU A 161 -3.54 44.40 -26.16
CA GLU A 161 -4.38 45.56 -25.85
C GLU A 161 -3.63 46.90 -25.91
N ALA A 162 -2.40 46.94 -26.39
CA ALA A 162 -1.64 48.17 -26.58
C ALA A 162 -1.43 48.42 -28.08
N ARG A 163 -2.50 48.87 -28.77
CA ARG A 163 -2.46 49.60 -30.04
C ARG A 163 -3.73 50.41 -30.22
#